data_56a9541e38dcf10f6ed1a639ff4e5f6f
#
_entry.id   56a9541e38dcf10f6ed1a639ff4e5f6f
#
_cell.length_a   1.000
_cell.length_b   1.000
_cell.length_c   1.000
_cell.angle_alpha   90.00
_cell.angle_beta   90.00
_cell.angle_gamma   90.00
#
_symmetry.space_group_name_H-M   'P 1'
#
loop_
_entity.id
_entity.type
_entity.pdbx_description
1 polymer ?
#
loop_
_entity_poly.entity_id
_entity_poly.type
_entity_poly.pdbx_seq_one_letter_code
_entity_poly.pdbx_strand_id
1 'polypeptide(L)'
;MYTLYQFHTSSILIMQHKITTQTRTELDTKIQAFDAFVKKGGLDQKPHQRAGVQWMLKREILKDTLQNVHGGLIADEMGLGKTIQVIGIIISNFKDRTLVVLPLALLDQWRQQILKFTGHNCLVWHGSAKKDISIEELIAAPIVLTTYGHIQSHKDETNKNLLHRIPWDRVVFDEAHHLRNPITRTHRGALQIQAPIRWLVTGTPIQNRKTDFFALCAVMGYPKDYYMSCSNDTILEIAEWSLLKRTKEQVGIELP
;
A
#
# COMPACT_ATOMS: atom_id res chain seq x y z
N MET A 1 13.70 20.98 5.75
CA MET A 1 12.90 19.83 6.17
C MET A 1 11.48 20.19 6.64
N TYR A 2 11.22 21.42 7.10
CA TYR A 2 9.90 21.91 7.54
C TYR A 2 8.90 22.24 6.40
N THR A 3 9.36 22.36 5.17
CA THR A 3 8.56 22.82 4.01
C THR A 3 7.70 21.72 3.34
N LEU A 4 7.92 20.45 3.66
CA LEU A 4 7.17 19.30 3.10
C LEU A 4 5.73 19.18 3.66
N TYR A 5 5.35 19.97 4.63
CA TYR A 5 4.11 19.78 5.40
C TYR A 5 2.97 20.75 5.06
N GLN A 6 3.19 21.79 4.22
CA GLN A 6 2.18 22.85 4.00
C GLN A 6 1.38 22.75 2.68
N PHE A 7 1.62 21.73 1.82
CA PHE A 7 1.11 21.74 0.43
C PHE A 7 -0.09 20.83 0.13
N HIS A 8 -0.98 20.59 1.08
CA HIS A 8 -2.12 19.68 0.85
C HIS A 8 -3.26 20.25 0.00
N THR A 9 -3.28 21.55 -0.30
CA THR A 9 -4.45 22.20 -0.95
C THR A 9 -4.34 22.34 -2.47
N SER A 10 -3.15 22.45 -3.03
CA SER A 10 -2.98 22.73 -4.47
C SER A 10 -3.09 21.48 -5.35
N SER A 11 -2.63 20.32 -4.91
CA SER A 11 -2.65 19.05 -5.68
C SER A 11 -4.08 18.50 -5.85
N ILE A 12 -4.98 18.81 -4.93
CA ILE A 12 -6.40 18.42 -5.04
C ILE A 12 -7.06 19.10 -6.24
N LEU A 13 -6.69 20.34 -6.54
CA LEU A 13 -7.26 21.10 -7.68
C LEU A 13 -6.78 20.58 -9.04
N ILE A 14 -5.52 20.18 -9.16
CA ILE A 14 -4.96 19.69 -10.45
C ILE A 14 -5.59 18.35 -10.84
N MET A 15 -5.94 17.49 -9.87
CA MET A 15 -6.62 16.23 -10.14
C MET A 15 -8.10 16.36 -10.53
N GLN A 16 -8.76 17.44 -10.15
CA GLN A 16 -10.20 17.60 -10.42
C GLN A 16 -10.53 17.77 -11.91
N HIS A 17 -9.57 18.21 -12.74
CA HIS A 17 -9.81 18.50 -14.16
C HIS A 17 -9.70 17.30 -15.12
N LYS A 18 -9.23 16.13 -14.67
CA LYS A 18 -9.00 14.96 -15.54
C LYS A 18 -9.93 13.76 -15.29
N ILE A 19 -10.85 13.85 -14.32
CA ILE A 19 -11.74 12.73 -14.02
C ILE A 19 -12.96 12.77 -14.94
N THR A 20 -13.10 11.75 -15.79
CA THR A 20 -14.28 11.58 -16.64
C THR A 20 -15.51 11.27 -15.78
N THR A 21 -16.72 11.54 -16.30
CA THR A 21 -17.98 11.20 -15.61
C THR A 21 -18.03 9.71 -15.26
N GLN A 22 -17.59 8.84 -16.16
CA GLN A 22 -17.52 7.38 -15.93
C GLN A 22 -16.59 7.02 -14.77
N THR A 23 -15.39 7.62 -14.72
CA THR A 23 -14.43 7.39 -13.62
C THR A 23 -14.98 7.90 -12.30
N ARG A 24 -15.72 9.01 -12.29
CA ARG A 24 -16.38 9.54 -11.08
C ARG A 24 -17.44 8.55 -10.55
N THR A 25 -18.30 8.04 -11.42
CA THR A 25 -19.32 7.05 -11.06
C THR A 25 -18.68 5.78 -10.51
N GLU A 26 -17.59 5.30 -11.12
CA GLU A 26 -16.84 4.15 -10.62
C GLU A 26 -16.27 4.39 -9.23
N LEU A 27 -15.65 5.55 -8.99
CA LEU A 27 -15.12 5.93 -7.69
C LEU A 27 -16.22 5.99 -6.63
N ASP A 28 -17.37 6.59 -6.96
CA ASP A 28 -18.50 6.70 -6.05
C ASP A 28 -19.06 5.32 -5.68
N THR A 29 -19.20 4.42 -6.66
CA THR A 29 -19.65 3.05 -6.41
C THR A 29 -18.68 2.31 -5.49
N LYS A 30 -17.38 2.43 -5.73
CA LYS A 30 -16.36 1.75 -4.92
C LYS A 30 -16.25 2.32 -3.50
N ILE A 31 -16.42 3.63 -3.32
CA ILE A 31 -16.43 4.21 -1.96
C ILE A 31 -17.70 3.82 -1.19
N GLN A 32 -18.83 3.63 -1.86
CA GLN A 32 -20.04 3.07 -1.23
C GLN A 32 -19.81 1.64 -0.75
N ALA A 33 -19.02 0.83 -1.46
CA ALA A 33 -18.63 -0.50 -0.99
C ALA A 33 -17.80 -0.43 0.30
N PHE A 34 -16.92 0.57 0.44
CA PHE A 34 -16.23 0.84 1.71
C PHE A 34 -17.20 1.24 2.82
N ASP A 35 -18.15 2.15 2.55
CA ASP A 35 -19.14 2.57 3.54
C ASP A 35 -19.99 1.37 4.01
N ALA A 36 -20.40 0.49 3.09
CA ALA A 36 -21.11 -0.75 3.42
C ALA A 36 -20.26 -1.71 4.26
N PHE A 37 -18.98 -1.84 3.95
CA PHE A 37 -18.01 -2.63 4.71
C PHE A 37 -17.88 -2.14 6.15
N VAL A 38 -17.69 -0.83 6.36
CA VAL A 38 -17.60 -0.21 7.69
C VAL A 38 -18.87 -0.49 8.51
N LYS A 39 -20.04 -0.28 7.88
CA LYS A 39 -21.35 -0.53 8.51
C LYS A 39 -21.53 -2.00 8.89
N LYS A 40 -21.24 -2.94 7.98
CA LYS A 40 -21.34 -4.40 8.21
C LYS A 40 -20.39 -4.87 9.30
N GLY A 41 -19.21 -4.28 9.38
CA GLY A 41 -18.20 -4.60 10.38
C GLY A 41 -18.48 -4.03 11.78
N GLY A 42 -19.55 -3.25 11.94
CA GLY A 42 -19.88 -2.58 13.20
C GLY A 42 -18.82 -1.55 13.61
N LEU A 43 -18.14 -0.95 12.63
CA LEU A 43 -17.13 0.07 12.87
C LEU A 43 -17.75 1.48 12.81
N ASP A 44 -17.23 2.38 13.63
CA ASP A 44 -17.55 3.80 13.48
C ASP A 44 -16.94 4.33 12.17
N GLN A 45 -17.77 5.00 11.38
CA GLN A 45 -17.29 5.63 10.17
C GLN A 45 -16.42 6.85 10.53
N LYS A 46 -15.14 6.74 10.25
CA LYS A 46 -14.18 7.82 10.49
C LYS A 46 -13.89 8.57 9.19
N PRO A 47 -14.18 9.89 9.13
CA PRO A 47 -14.04 10.68 7.91
C PRO A 47 -12.65 10.58 7.27
N HIS A 48 -11.60 10.58 8.08
CA HIS A 48 -10.23 10.47 7.59
C HIS A 48 -9.95 9.10 6.95
N GLN A 49 -10.52 7.99 7.48
CA GLN A 49 -10.35 6.66 6.88
C GLN A 49 -11.06 6.58 5.54
N ARG A 50 -12.29 7.11 5.46
CA ARG A 50 -13.04 7.19 4.21
C ARG A 50 -12.31 8.01 3.15
N ALA A 51 -11.80 9.19 3.53
CA ALA A 51 -11.00 10.04 2.65
C ALA A 51 -9.70 9.33 2.21
N GLY A 52 -9.06 8.56 3.10
CA GLY A 52 -7.88 7.76 2.77
C GLY A 52 -8.18 6.68 1.74
N VAL A 53 -9.26 5.91 1.92
CA VAL A 53 -9.67 4.89 0.93
C VAL A 53 -10.07 5.54 -0.40
N GLN A 54 -10.75 6.68 -0.38
CA GLN A 54 -11.06 7.42 -1.61
C GLN A 54 -9.79 7.89 -2.34
N TRP A 55 -8.79 8.35 -1.60
CA TRP A 55 -7.49 8.71 -2.16
C TRP A 55 -6.78 7.48 -2.77
N MET A 56 -6.80 6.33 -2.09
CA MET A 56 -6.25 5.07 -2.60
C MET A 56 -6.96 4.61 -3.87
N LEU A 57 -8.30 4.65 -3.89
CA LEU A 57 -9.09 4.30 -5.07
C LEU A 57 -8.71 5.13 -6.30
N LYS A 58 -8.52 6.44 -6.13
CA LYS A 58 -8.06 7.31 -7.22
C LYS A 58 -6.72 6.83 -7.78
N ARG A 59 -5.76 6.42 -6.93
CA ARG A 59 -4.44 5.94 -7.36
C ARG A 59 -4.49 4.60 -8.10
N GLU A 60 -5.46 3.74 -7.79
CA GLU A 60 -5.62 2.46 -8.48
C GLU A 60 -6.42 2.54 -9.78
N ILE A 61 -7.34 3.50 -9.90
CA ILE A 61 -8.32 3.57 -11.01
C ILE A 61 -7.88 4.55 -12.09
N LEU A 62 -7.26 5.67 -11.72
CA LEU A 62 -6.84 6.68 -12.70
C LEU A 62 -5.75 6.11 -13.62
N LYS A 63 -5.94 6.33 -14.93
CA LYS A 63 -4.97 5.92 -15.96
C LYS A 63 -3.75 6.86 -16.02
N ASP A 64 -4.01 8.17 -15.92
CA ASP A 64 -2.95 9.18 -15.90
C ASP A 64 -2.38 9.32 -14.49
N THR A 65 -1.38 8.53 -14.18
CA THR A 65 -0.65 8.59 -12.92
C THR A 65 0.76 9.14 -13.13
N LEU A 66 1.36 9.69 -12.07
CA LEU A 66 2.74 10.18 -12.15
C LEU A 66 3.68 9.01 -12.46
N GLN A 67 4.39 9.09 -13.58
CA GLN A 67 5.32 8.04 -14.05
C GLN A 67 4.69 6.64 -14.18
N ASN A 68 3.40 6.53 -14.44
CA ASN A 68 2.63 5.26 -14.45
C ASN A 68 2.68 4.47 -13.13
N VAL A 69 2.94 5.15 -12.01
CA VAL A 69 2.95 4.51 -10.69
C VAL A 69 1.52 4.44 -10.15
N HIS A 70 1.05 3.21 -9.90
CA HIS A 70 -0.22 2.93 -9.25
C HIS A 70 0.01 2.46 -7.82
N GLY A 71 -0.65 3.13 -6.87
CA GLY A 71 -0.43 2.90 -5.45
C GLY A 71 0.16 4.12 -4.76
N GLY A 72 0.96 3.92 -3.70
CA GLY A 72 1.56 5.01 -2.95
C GLY A 72 2.00 4.60 -1.54
N LEU A 73 2.24 5.59 -0.71
CA LEU A 73 2.71 5.47 0.66
C LEU A 73 1.69 6.05 1.64
N ILE A 74 1.11 5.20 2.47
CA ILE A 74 0.23 5.61 3.58
C ILE A 74 1.09 5.78 4.81
N ALA A 75 1.26 7.02 5.23
CA ALA A 75 2.13 7.44 6.32
C ALA A 75 1.37 8.08 7.48
N ASP A 76 0.09 7.81 7.59
CA ASP A 76 -0.74 8.27 8.71
C ASP A 76 -0.13 7.90 10.05
N GLU A 77 -0.31 8.76 11.04
CA GLU A 77 0.14 8.52 12.41
C GLU A 77 -0.41 7.21 12.98
N MET A 78 0.31 6.61 13.93
CA MET A 78 -0.15 5.39 14.58
C MET A 78 -1.51 5.61 15.26
N GLY A 79 -2.42 4.62 15.11
CA GLY A 79 -3.79 4.70 15.65
C GLY A 79 -4.83 5.28 14.68
N LEU A 80 -4.45 5.84 13.53
CA LEU A 80 -5.40 6.35 12.54
C LEU A 80 -6.06 5.26 11.67
N GLY A 81 -5.76 3.98 11.94
CA GLY A 81 -6.45 2.86 11.30
C GLY A 81 -5.97 2.56 9.88
N LYS A 82 -4.65 2.63 9.63
CA LYS A 82 -4.04 2.27 8.34
C LYS A 82 -4.47 0.89 7.86
N THR A 83 -4.49 -0.11 8.73
CA THR A 83 -4.92 -1.49 8.40
C THR A 83 -6.36 -1.53 7.88
N ILE A 84 -7.29 -0.79 8.51
CA ILE A 84 -8.69 -0.70 8.08
C ILE A 84 -8.79 -0.03 6.70
N GLN A 85 -7.99 0.99 6.42
CA GLN A 85 -7.95 1.62 5.11
C GLN A 85 -7.45 0.64 4.04
N VAL A 86 -6.41 -0.16 4.35
CA VAL A 86 -5.89 -1.17 3.41
C VAL A 86 -6.89 -2.30 3.18
N ILE A 87 -7.53 -2.82 4.22
CA ILE A 87 -8.62 -3.81 4.04
C ILE A 87 -9.78 -3.18 3.26
N GLY A 88 -10.08 -1.91 3.54
CA GLY A 88 -11.08 -1.13 2.82
C GLY A 88 -10.82 -1.06 1.32
N ILE A 89 -9.59 -0.75 0.88
CA ILE A 89 -9.26 -0.72 -0.55
C ILE A 89 -9.29 -2.11 -1.18
N ILE A 90 -8.88 -3.16 -0.46
CA ILE A 90 -8.94 -4.53 -0.95
C ILE A 90 -10.38 -4.92 -1.27
N ILE A 91 -11.33 -4.58 -0.40
CA ILE A 91 -12.76 -4.88 -0.56
C ILE A 91 -13.39 -3.98 -1.63
N SER A 92 -13.12 -2.67 -1.59
CA SER A 92 -13.75 -1.69 -2.46
C SER A 92 -13.29 -1.79 -3.91
N ASN A 93 -12.06 -2.20 -4.14
CA ASN A 93 -11.48 -2.44 -5.46
C ASN A 93 -10.84 -3.83 -5.49
N PHE A 94 -11.69 -4.86 -5.43
CA PHE A 94 -11.26 -6.26 -5.42
C PHE A 94 -10.32 -6.55 -6.61
N LYS A 95 -9.27 -7.30 -6.34
CA LYS A 95 -8.31 -7.82 -7.31
C LYS A 95 -8.16 -9.33 -7.09
N ASP A 96 -7.95 -10.07 -8.15
CA ASP A 96 -7.89 -11.52 -8.08
C ASP A 96 -6.71 -12.02 -7.23
N ARG A 97 -5.61 -11.25 -7.18
CA ARG A 97 -4.40 -11.63 -6.45
C ARG A 97 -3.77 -10.44 -5.73
N THR A 98 -3.99 -10.38 -4.44
CA THR A 98 -3.35 -9.38 -3.56
C THR A 98 -2.36 -10.06 -2.62
N LEU A 99 -1.09 -9.66 -2.69
CA LEU A 99 -0.06 -10.06 -1.73
C LEU A 99 0.07 -9.00 -0.64
N VAL A 100 0.02 -9.41 0.62
CA VAL A 100 0.31 -8.55 1.77
C VAL A 100 1.57 -9.06 2.46
N VAL A 101 2.59 -8.22 2.50
CA VAL A 101 3.88 -8.48 3.15
C VAL A 101 3.96 -7.68 4.44
N LEU A 102 4.19 -8.36 5.56
CA LEU A 102 4.12 -7.73 6.87
C LEU A 102 5.12 -8.35 7.86
N PRO A 103 5.42 -7.69 9.00
CA PRO A 103 6.16 -8.31 10.09
C PRO A 103 5.44 -9.52 10.66
N LEU A 104 6.20 -10.54 11.07
CA LEU A 104 5.63 -11.77 11.64
C LEU A 104 4.65 -11.49 12.80
N ALA A 105 4.99 -10.53 13.66
CA ALA A 105 4.17 -10.17 14.82
C ALA A 105 2.75 -9.68 14.44
N LEU A 106 2.54 -9.20 13.22
CA LEU A 106 1.24 -8.69 12.75
C LEU A 106 0.43 -9.73 11.96
N LEU A 107 1.00 -10.89 11.64
CA LEU A 107 0.40 -11.86 10.73
C LEU A 107 -0.96 -12.37 11.23
N ASP A 108 -1.06 -12.79 12.48
CA ASP A 108 -2.32 -13.26 13.06
C ASP A 108 -3.35 -12.14 13.20
N GLN A 109 -2.92 -10.93 13.56
CA GLN A 109 -3.81 -9.77 13.63
C GLN A 109 -4.44 -9.47 12.26
N TRP A 110 -3.64 -9.46 11.20
CA TRP A 110 -4.11 -9.25 9.85
C TRP A 110 -5.08 -10.35 9.40
N ARG A 111 -4.73 -11.61 9.64
CA ARG A 111 -5.58 -12.76 9.34
C ARG A 111 -6.96 -12.65 10.00
N GLN A 112 -6.97 -12.34 11.31
CA GLN A 112 -8.22 -12.18 12.07
C GLN A 112 -9.05 -11.00 11.57
N GLN A 113 -8.42 -9.87 11.24
CA GLN A 113 -9.14 -8.71 10.73
C GLN A 113 -9.74 -8.98 9.34
N ILE A 114 -8.99 -9.60 8.43
CA ILE A 114 -9.53 -10.00 7.12
C ILE A 114 -10.74 -10.90 7.31
N LEU A 115 -10.62 -11.97 8.10
CA LEU A 115 -11.74 -12.88 8.39
C LEU A 115 -12.94 -12.14 8.99
N LYS A 116 -12.70 -11.32 10.02
CA LYS A 116 -13.76 -10.55 10.70
C LYS A 116 -14.53 -9.66 9.72
N PHE A 117 -13.83 -8.98 8.84
CA PHE A 117 -14.43 -7.94 8.01
C PHE A 117 -14.89 -8.43 6.64
N THR A 118 -14.30 -9.49 6.10
CA THR A 118 -14.70 -10.05 4.79
C THR A 118 -15.57 -11.28 4.92
N GLY A 119 -15.48 -11.99 6.03
CA GLY A 119 -16.06 -13.33 6.21
C GLY A 119 -15.27 -14.44 5.49
N HIS A 120 -14.13 -14.10 4.89
CA HIS A 120 -13.30 -15.04 4.14
C HIS A 120 -11.92 -15.23 4.77
N ASN A 121 -11.43 -16.46 4.73
CA ASN A 121 -10.05 -16.74 5.10
C ASN A 121 -9.10 -16.27 4.00
N CYS A 122 -7.96 -15.71 4.41
CA CYS A 122 -6.83 -15.48 3.51
C CYS A 122 -5.85 -16.64 3.62
N LEU A 123 -5.06 -16.85 2.57
CA LEU A 123 -3.98 -17.83 2.58
C LEU A 123 -2.76 -17.25 3.29
N VAL A 124 -2.14 -18.03 4.18
CA VAL A 124 -0.93 -17.62 4.92
C VAL A 124 0.28 -18.38 4.38
N TRP A 125 1.15 -17.68 3.65
CA TRP A 125 2.41 -18.22 3.14
C TRP A 125 3.53 -17.98 4.14
N HIS A 126 3.55 -18.80 5.22
CA HIS A 126 4.55 -18.68 6.28
C HIS A 126 4.78 -20.01 7.00
N GLY A 127 5.96 -20.17 7.61
CA GLY A 127 6.30 -21.32 8.47
C GLY A 127 6.33 -22.65 7.72
N SER A 128 6.06 -23.75 8.43
CA SER A 128 6.01 -25.12 7.89
C SER A 128 4.77 -25.34 7.02
N ALA A 129 3.65 -24.72 7.34
CA ALA A 129 2.38 -24.86 6.61
C ALA A 129 2.48 -24.52 5.12
N LYS A 130 3.41 -23.64 4.73
CA LYS A 130 3.62 -23.31 3.31
C LYS A 130 4.08 -24.51 2.44
N LYS A 131 4.62 -25.59 3.07
CA LYS A 131 5.05 -26.78 2.35
C LYS A 131 3.89 -27.60 1.80
N ASP A 132 2.73 -27.47 2.46
CA ASP A 132 1.50 -28.19 2.11
C ASP A 132 0.62 -27.40 1.14
N ILE A 133 1.00 -26.15 0.83
CA ILE A 133 0.28 -25.27 -0.10
C ILE A 133 0.80 -25.51 -1.50
N SER A 134 -0.09 -25.94 -2.41
CA SER A 134 0.23 -26.08 -3.83
C SER A 134 0.40 -24.73 -4.52
N ILE A 135 1.02 -24.74 -5.69
CA ILE A 135 1.16 -23.51 -6.52
C ILE A 135 -0.22 -23.04 -6.98
N GLU A 136 -1.09 -23.97 -7.32
CA GLU A 136 -2.46 -23.72 -7.77
C GLU A 136 -3.27 -23.03 -6.67
N GLU A 137 -3.20 -23.50 -5.43
CA GLU A 137 -3.85 -22.88 -4.28
C GLU A 137 -3.32 -21.46 -4.03
N LEU A 138 -2.00 -21.27 -4.15
CA LEU A 138 -1.37 -19.97 -3.97
C LEU A 138 -1.80 -18.96 -5.05
N ILE A 139 -1.93 -19.40 -6.30
CA ILE A 139 -2.38 -18.56 -7.43
C ILE A 139 -3.88 -18.26 -7.34
N ALA A 140 -4.67 -19.23 -6.87
CA ALA A 140 -6.14 -19.10 -6.73
C ALA A 140 -6.56 -18.25 -5.52
N ALA A 141 -5.65 -18.02 -4.54
CA ALA A 141 -5.98 -17.28 -3.34
C ALA A 141 -6.07 -15.76 -3.61
N PRO A 142 -7.24 -15.13 -3.38
CA PRO A 142 -7.40 -13.70 -3.62
C PRO A 142 -6.54 -12.81 -2.71
N ILE A 143 -6.28 -13.29 -1.49
CA ILE A 143 -5.44 -12.58 -0.52
C ILE A 143 -4.44 -13.56 0.06
N VAL A 144 -3.15 -13.25 -0.12
CA VAL A 144 -2.05 -14.01 0.46
C VAL A 144 -1.30 -13.13 1.44
N LEU A 145 -1.16 -13.60 2.68
CA LEU A 145 -0.33 -12.97 3.70
C LEU A 145 1.03 -13.66 3.75
N THR A 146 2.09 -12.88 3.84
CA THR A 146 3.45 -13.39 4.02
C THR A 146 4.30 -12.43 4.84
N THR A 147 5.53 -12.82 5.14
CA THR A 147 6.45 -11.99 5.90
C THR A 147 7.65 -11.54 5.07
N TYR A 148 8.31 -10.48 5.53
CA TYR A 148 9.51 -9.93 4.88
C TYR A 148 10.62 -10.97 4.66
N GLY A 149 10.74 -11.95 5.55
CA GLY A 149 11.70 -13.05 5.40
C GLY A 149 11.47 -13.92 4.16
N HIS A 150 10.20 -14.06 3.74
CA HIS A 150 9.83 -14.90 2.59
C HIS A 150 9.92 -14.20 1.24
N ILE A 151 10.12 -12.88 1.21
CA ILE A 151 10.32 -12.14 -0.04
C ILE A 151 11.79 -11.78 -0.29
N GLN A 152 12.73 -12.18 0.58
CA GLN A 152 14.14 -11.85 0.41
C GLN A 152 14.70 -12.40 -0.92
N SER A 153 15.49 -11.57 -1.61
CA SER A 153 16.20 -12.01 -2.80
C SER A 153 17.26 -13.05 -2.46
N HIS A 154 17.42 -14.06 -3.29
CA HIS A 154 18.51 -15.02 -3.21
C HIS A 154 19.69 -14.55 -4.06
N LYS A 155 20.93 -14.99 -3.71
CA LYS A 155 22.13 -14.70 -4.51
C LYS A 155 22.10 -15.42 -5.86
N ASP A 156 21.46 -16.57 -5.88
CA ASP A 156 21.30 -17.40 -7.07
C ASP A 156 19.95 -17.04 -7.73
N GLU A 157 20.01 -16.40 -8.89
CA GLU A 157 18.83 -16.01 -9.67
C GLU A 157 18.04 -17.21 -10.20
N THR A 158 18.66 -18.39 -10.29
CA THR A 158 17.99 -19.62 -10.73
C THR A 158 16.97 -20.10 -9.71
N ASN A 159 17.13 -19.69 -8.44
CA ASN A 159 16.27 -20.09 -7.32
C ASN A 159 15.32 -18.96 -6.89
N LYS A 160 14.63 -18.35 -7.87
CA LYS A 160 13.64 -17.30 -7.57
C LYS A 160 12.58 -17.85 -6.65
N ASN A 161 12.32 -17.12 -5.56
CA ASN A 161 11.22 -17.37 -4.64
C ASN A 161 9.90 -17.45 -5.45
N LEU A 162 9.05 -18.41 -5.10
CA LEU A 162 7.77 -18.61 -5.76
C LEU A 162 6.91 -17.33 -5.80
N LEU A 163 6.93 -16.53 -4.71
CA LEU A 163 6.21 -15.25 -4.66
C LEU A 163 6.68 -14.22 -5.70
N HIS A 164 7.93 -14.31 -6.18
CA HIS A 164 8.45 -13.45 -7.25
C HIS A 164 8.05 -13.91 -8.66
N ARG A 165 7.54 -15.13 -8.79
CA ARG A 165 7.13 -15.73 -10.07
C ARG A 165 5.65 -15.54 -10.37
N ILE A 166 4.86 -15.22 -9.35
CA ILE A 166 3.42 -14.99 -9.47
C ILE A 166 3.19 -13.54 -9.90
N PRO A 167 2.40 -13.33 -10.97
CA PRO A 167 1.97 -11.98 -11.36
C PRO A 167 0.83 -11.51 -10.42
N TRP A 168 1.18 -10.76 -9.39
CA TRP A 168 0.22 -10.17 -8.48
C TRP A 168 -0.47 -8.97 -9.12
N ASP A 169 -1.76 -8.75 -8.84
CA ASP A 169 -2.46 -7.54 -9.27
C ASP A 169 -2.18 -6.37 -8.32
N ARG A 170 -1.95 -6.68 -7.04
CA ARG A 170 -1.61 -5.71 -5.99
C ARG A 170 -0.63 -6.30 -5.00
N VAL A 171 0.32 -5.49 -4.55
CA VAL A 171 1.14 -5.80 -3.37
C VAL A 171 1.02 -4.69 -2.33
N VAL A 172 0.91 -5.09 -1.07
CA VAL A 172 0.93 -4.21 0.10
C VAL A 172 2.11 -4.57 0.98
N PHE A 173 2.92 -3.61 1.35
CA PHE A 173 4.03 -3.74 2.30
C PHE A 173 3.66 -3.00 3.59
N ASP A 174 3.19 -3.74 4.60
CA ASP A 174 2.90 -3.14 5.91
C ASP A 174 4.18 -3.01 6.74
N GLU A 175 4.26 -1.94 7.53
CA GLU A 175 5.50 -1.50 8.19
C GLU A 175 6.67 -1.37 7.21
N ALA A 176 6.42 -0.69 6.08
CA ALA A 176 7.35 -0.54 4.97
C ALA A 176 8.68 0.13 5.32
N HIS A 177 8.86 0.63 6.55
CA HIS A 177 10.14 1.07 7.05
C HIS A 177 11.23 -0.03 6.98
N HIS A 178 10.87 -1.31 6.92
CA HIS A 178 11.78 -2.42 6.65
C HIS A 178 12.44 -2.35 5.27
N LEU A 179 11.91 -1.55 4.34
CA LEU A 179 12.39 -1.44 2.96
C LEU A 179 13.27 -0.20 2.70
N ARG A 180 13.59 0.60 3.72
CA ARG A 180 14.36 1.86 3.54
C ARG A 180 15.81 1.65 3.12
N ASN A 181 16.40 0.51 3.45
CA ASN A 181 17.79 0.25 3.13
C ASN A 181 17.92 -0.53 1.81
N PRO A 182 18.39 0.13 0.71
CA PRO A 182 18.43 -0.47 -0.63
C PRO A 182 19.42 -1.62 -0.79
N ILE A 183 20.39 -1.75 0.14
CA ILE A 183 21.40 -2.83 0.05
C ILE A 183 20.91 -4.15 0.67
N THR A 184 19.77 -4.15 1.36
CA THR A 184 19.26 -5.35 2.02
C THR A 184 18.67 -6.35 1.02
N ARG A 185 18.73 -7.65 1.37
CA ARG A 185 18.06 -8.71 0.61
C ARG A 185 16.53 -8.52 0.58
N THR A 186 15.97 -7.97 1.64
CA THR A 186 14.54 -7.67 1.76
C THR A 186 14.12 -6.60 0.76
N HIS A 187 14.84 -5.50 0.67
CA HIS A 187 14.55 -4.44 -0.29
C HIS A 187 14.65 -4.97 -1.74
N ARG A 188 15.75 -5.65 -2.05
CA ARG A 188 15.93 -6.26 -3.38
C ARG A 188 14.82 -7.26 -3.72
N GLY A 189 14.39 -8.06 -2.75
CA GLY A 189 13.28 -8.98 -2.94
C GLY A 189 11.94 -8.25 -3.16
N ALA A 190 11.69 -7.15 -2.46
CA ALA A 190 10.50 -6.34 -2.70
C ALA A 190 10.45 -5.77 -4.13
N LEU A 191 11.60 -5.38 -4.70
CA LEU A 191 11.70 -4.93 -6.09
C LEU A 191 11.39 -6.04 -7.10
N GLN A 192 11.66 -7.32 -6.77
CA GLN A 192 11.43 -8.48 -7.65
C GLN A 192 9.96 -8.93 -7.69
N ILE A 193 9.11 -8.48 -6.78
CA ILE A 193 7.68 -8.79 -6.81
C ILE A 193 7.04 -8.10 -8.00
N GLN A 194 6.37 -8.88 -8.84
CA GLN A 194 5.65 -8.39 -10.02
C GLN A 194 4.24 -7.98 -9.61
N ALA A 195 3.98 -6.68 -9.52
CA ALA A 195 2.66 -6.12 -9.23
C ALA A 195 2.56 -4.70 -9.80
N PRO A 196 1.54 -4.38 -10.59
CA PRO A 196 1.32 -3.02 -11.10
C PRO A 196 0.87 -2.05 -10.00
N ILE A 197 0.13 -2.53 -8.99
CA ILE A 197 -0.33 -1.70 -7.86
C ILE A 197 0.54 -2.02 -6.64
N ARG A 198 1.18 -0.99 -6.08
CA ARG A 198 2.13 -1.15 -4.98
C ARG A 198 1.84 -0.18 -3.85
N TRP A 199 1.40 -0.69 -2.71
CA TRP A 199 1.11 0.09 -1.51
C TRP A 199 2.18 -0.12 -0.44
N LEU A 200 2.67 0.97 0.10
CA LEU A 200 3.54 1.00 1.26
C LEU A 200 2.77 1.60 2.43
N VAL A 201 2.87 0.99 3.60
CA VAL A 201 2.17 1.42 4.81
C VAL A 201 3.16 1.52 5.95
N THR A 202 3.28 2.68 6.59
CA THR A 202 4.16 2.85 7.76
C THR A 202 3.82 4.12 8.53
N GLY A 203 3.88 4.09 9.84
CA GLY A 203 3.75 5.29 10.68
C GLY A 203 4.99 6.21 10.67
N THR A 204 6.12 5.71 10.16
CA THR A 204 7.42 6.41 10.20
C THR A 204 8.13 6.33 8.85
N PRO A 205 7.65 7.03 7.80
CA PRO A 205 8.14 6.84 6.43
C PRO A 205 9.58 7.30 6.22
N ILE A 206 9.98 8.39 6.86
CA ILE A 206 11.32 8.98 6.72
C ILE A 206 11.82 9.30 8.13
N GLN A 207 12.94 8.71 8.52
CA GLN A 207 13.53 9.04 9.81
C GLN A 207 14.64 10.09 9.68
N ASN A 208 15.59 9.95 8.74
CA ASN A 208 16.77 10.80 8.75
C ASN A 208 17.38 11.15 7.39
N ARG A 209 17.07 10.49 6.27
CA ARG A 209 17.82 10.68 5.02
C ARG A 209 16.92 10.69 3.77
N LYS A 210 17.30 11.51 2.78
CA LYS A 210 16.68 11.46 1.44
C LYS A 210 16.77 10.05 0.81
N THR A 211 17.85 9.31 1.13
CA THR A 211 18.04 7.92 0.67
C THR A 211 16.94 6.98 1.12
N ASP A 212 16.36 7.19 2.30
CA ASP A 212 15.25 6.38 2.80
C ASP A 212 14.01 6.56 1.90
N PHE A 213 13.74 7.82 1.53
CA PHE A 213 12.64 8.15 0.62
C PHE A 213 12.86 7.56 -0.78
N PHE A 214 14.08 7.68 -1.31
CA PHE A 214 14.41 7.11 -2.63
C PHE A 214 14.29 5.60 -2.67
N ALA A 215 14.66 4.91 -1.58
CA ALA A 215 14.46 3.48 -1.47
C ALA A 215 12.96 3.12 -1.54
N LEU A 216 12.09 3.88 -0.87
CA LEU A 216 10.65 3.68 -0.93
C LEU A 216 10.07 4.04 -2.32
N CYS A 217 10.58 5.09 -2.99
CA CYS A 217 10.21 5.44 -4.37
C CYS A 217 10.49 4.27 -5.32
N ALA A 218 11.67 3.65 -5.20
CA ALA A 218 12.01 2.46 -5.99
C ALA A 218 11.01 1.32 -5.78
N VAL A 219 10.63 1.05 -4.53
CA VAL A 219 9.65 0.00 -4.20
C VAL A 219 8.25 0.36 -4.69
N MET A 220 7.85 1.63 -4.70
CA MET A 220 6.59 2.09 -5.30
C MET A 220 6.57 1.91 -6.81
N GLY A 221 7.73 1.78 -7.47
CA GLY A 221 7.84 1.56 -8.91
C GLY A 221 8.25 2.80 -9.70
N TYR A 222 8.67 3.89 -9.06
CA TYR A 222 9.21 5.04 -9.76
C TYR A 222 10.51 4.68 -10.51
N PRO A 223 10.70 5.18 -11.76
CA PRO A 223 11.94 5.00 -12.50
C PRO A 223 13.13 5.61 -11.74
N LYS A 224 14.25 4.89 -11.73
CA LYS A 224 15.45 5.33 -11.00
C LYS A 224 15.92 6.73 -11.41
N ASP A 225 15.95 6.99 -12.69
CA ASP A 225 16.40 8.28 -13.25
C ASP A 225 15.49 9.43 -12.80
N TYR A 226 14.20 9.15 -12.60
CA TYR A 226 13.23 10.13 -12.16
C TYR A 226 13.46 10.59 -10.72
N TYR A 227 13.70 9.70 -9.77
CA TYR A 227 13.91 10.08 -8.36
C TYR A 227 15.37 10.34 -7.99
N MET A 228 16.36 9.88 -8.78
CA MET A 228 17.78 10.10 -8.51
C MET A 228 18.31 11.42 -9.07
N SER A 229 17.75 11.89 -10.19
CA SER A 229 18.09 13.21 -10.79
C SER A 229 17.41 14.39 -10.09
N CYS A 230 16.77 14.15 -8.96
CA CYS A 230 15.79 15.04 -8.35
C CYS A 230 16.32 16.39 -7.90
N SER A 231 15.77 17.44 -8.47
CA SER A 231 15.56 18.71 -7.78
C SER A 231 14.64 18.51 -6.56
N ASN A 232 14.64 19.48 -5.65
CA ASN A 232 13.68 19.44 -4.54
C ASN A 232 12.23 19.43 -5.05
N ASP A 233 11.95 20.01 -6.22
CA ASP A 233 10.63 20.07 -6.84
C ASP A 233 10.13 18.69 -7.23
N THR A 234 10.97 17.82 -7.80
CA THR A 234 10.58 16.43 -8.13
C THR A 234 10.27 15.60 -6.87
N ILE A 235 11.03 15.82 -5.78
CA ILE A 235 10.73 15.17 -4.49
C ILE A 235 9.36 15.61 -3.98
N LEU A 236 9.05 16.89 -4.09
CA LEU A 236 7.75 17.44 -3.70
C LEU A 236 6.64 16.86 -4.57
N GLU A 237 6.83 16.81 -5.89
CA GLU A 237 5.86 16.23 -6.82
C GLU A 237 5.56 14.75 -6.49
N ILE A 238 6.60 13.93 -6.25
CA ILE A 238 6.40 12.53 -5.83
C ILE A 238 5.65 12.46 -4.50
N ALA A 239 6.01 13.30 -3.53
CA ALA A 239 5.37 13.30 -2.22
C ALA A 239 3.91 13.74 -2.31
N GLU A 240 3.59 14.77 -3.04
CA GLU A 240 2.22 15.24 -3.27
C GLU A 240 1.37 14.19 -3.96
N TRP A 241 1.95 13.50 -4.95
CA TRP A 241 1.25 12.47 -5.69
C TRP A 241 1.07 11.19 -4.88
N SER A 242 2.12 10.70 -4.21
CA SER A 242 2.18 9.33 -3.67
C SER A 242 2.11 9.22 -2.16
N LEU A 243 2.15 10.32 -1.41
CA LEU A 243 2.19 10.28 0.05
C LEU A 243 0.89 10.78 0.66
N LEU A 244 0.24 9.92 1.44
CA LEU A 244 -0.84 10.31 2.35
C LEU A 244 -0.31 10.28 3.79
N LYS A 245 -0.21 11.46 4.42
CA LYS A 245 0.25 11.58 5.80
C LYS A 245 -0.66 12.54 6.56
N ARG A 246 -1.23 12.07 7.65
CA ARG A 246 -2.07 12.85 8.56
C ARG A 246 -1.67 12.57 9.99
N THR A 247 -1.79 13.57 10.85
CA THR A 247 -1.62 13.46 12.31
C THR A 247 -2.97 13.33 12.99
N LYS A 248 -2.98 12.89 14.25
CA LYS A 248 -4.20 12.81 15.06
C LYS A 248 -4.83 14.18 15.22
N GLU A 249 -4.02 15.22 15.45
CA GLU A 249 -4.46 16.61 15.54
C GLU A 249 -5.19 17.08 14.27
N GLN A 250 -4.61 16.80 13.08
CA GLN A 250 -5.22 17.17 11.79
C GLN A 250 -6.57 16.51 11.53
N VAL A 251 -6.83 15.36 12.13
CA VAL A 251 -8.11 14.64 12.00
C VAL A 251 -9.04 14.81 13.19
N GLY A 252 -8.73 15.73 14.12
CA GLY A 252 -9.56 16.06 15.26
C GLY A 252 -9.64 14.95 16.32
N ILE A 253 -8.60 14.12 16.45
CA ILE A 253 -8.51 13.13 17.53
C ILE A 253 -7.61 13.70 18.63
N GLU A 254 -8.24 14.06 19.74
CA GLU A 254 -7.51 14.45 20.94
C GLU A 254 -6.80 13.24 21.57
N LEU A 255 -5.60 13.47 22.05
CA LEU A 255 -4.88 12.47 22.87
C LEU A 255 -5.45 12.54 24.28
N PRO A 256 -5.68 11.39 24.94
CA PRO A 256 -6.08 11.36 26.35
C PRO A 256 -4.99 11.92 27.25
#